data_5cea965bbeb03abf1f475958a8c2138b
#
_entry.id   5cea965bbeb03abf1f475958a8c2138b
#
_cell.length_a   1.000
_cell.length_b   1.000
_cell.length_c   1.000
_cell.angle_alpha   90.00
_cell.angle_beta   90.00
_cell.angle_gamma   90.00
#
_symmetry.space_group_name_H-M   'P 1'
#
loop_
_entity.id
_entity.type
_entity.pdbx_description
1 polymer ?
#
loop_
_entity_poly.entity_id
_entity_poly.type
_entity_poly.pdbx_seq_one_letter_code
_entity_poly.pdbx_strand_id
1 'polypeptide(L)'
;ILEVVGGIAVGGVVALASWRVANGDMQVGDVIAFVTTLILMVQPVRAIGTLNAITQEGLAACERILTLLDTPRKIIDRPGATALVVKQGQVDYNNVGFAYAKDAIAALDGISFTARAGQTIALVGPSGAGKSTLINLLPRFFEATSGTISIDGQPIDGVNINSLRKAVSLVSQESVLFDDTIAANIGFGRDGASRAAIEVAARDAAADEFIQALPDGYDTYVGAMGNRLSGGQRQRIAIARAMLKDAPILLLDEATAALDAKSEQQVRSALQKLQAGRTTLVVAHHLTTVRNADLILVL
;
A
#
# COMPACT_ATOMS: atom_id res chain seq x y z
N ILE A 1 -42.36 -20.04 -13.26
CA ILE A 1 -43.75 -19.61 -13.16
C ILE A 1 -44.11 -18.66 -14.32
N LEU A 2 -43.31 -17.61 -14.57
CA LEU A 2 -43.55 -16.63 -15.66
C LEU A 2 -43.60 -17.26 -17.04
N GLU A 3 -42.73 -18.22 -17.35
CA GLU A 3 -42.68 -18.93 -18.62
C GLU A 3 -43.88 -19.83 -18.85
N VAL A 4 -44.38 -20.48 -17.80
CA VAL A 4 -45.59 -21.31 -17.86
C VAL A 4 -46.84 -20.45 -18.10
N VAL A 5 -46.98 -19.35 -17.37
CA VAL A 5 -48.07 -18.40 -17.54
C VAL A 5 -48.04 -17.78 -18.95
N GLY A 6 -46.83 -17.41 -19.42
CA GLY A 6 -46.62 -16.90 -20.78
C GLY A 6 -47.01 -17.92 -21.85
N GLY A 7 -46.63 -19.18 -21.68
CA GLY A 7 -47.00 -20.26 -22.59
C GLY A 7 -48.52 -20.50 -22.68
N ILE A 8 -49.22 -20.49 -21.54
CA ILE A 8 -50.69 -20.62 -21.50
C ILE A 8 -51.35 -19.42 -22.17
N ALA A 9 -50.86 -18.19 -21.92
CA ALA A 9 -51.42 -16.99 -22.56
C ALA A 9 -51.24 -17.03 -24.10
N VAL A 10 -50.06 -17.40 -24.55
CA VAL A 10 -49.81 -17.56 -26.02
C VAL A 10 -50.70 -18.64 -26.61
N GLY A 11 -50.81 -19.80 -25.97
CA GLY A 11 -51.70 -20.90 -26.43
C GLY A 11 -53.19 -20.44 -26.51
N GLY A 12 -53.67 -19.70 -25.51
CA GLY A 12 -55.02 -19.14 -25.52
C GLY A 12 -55.27 -18.14 -26.65
N VAL A 13 -54.30 -17.28 -26.93
CA VAL A 13 -54.35 -16.32 -28.04
C VAL A 13 -54.36 -17.01 -29.38
N VAL A 14 -53.51 -18.04 -29.59
CA VAL A 14 -53.49 -18.83 -30.84
C VAL A 14 -54.81 -19.57 -31.04
N ALA A 15 -55.41 -20.15 -30.01
CA ALA A 15 -56.69 -20.84 -30.10
C ALA A 15 -57.82 -19.87 -30.48
N LEU A 16 -57.88 -18.68 -29.83
CA LEU A 16 -58.86 -17.64 -30.15
C LEU A 16 -58.71 -17.09 -31.57
N ALA A 17 -57.48 -16.86 -31.99
CA ALA A 17 -57.18 -16.40 -33.36
C ALA A 17 -57.57 -17.44 -34.43
N SER A 18 -57.30 -18.74 -34.18
CA SER A 18 -57.72 -19.82 -35.06
C SER A 18 -59.22 -19.92 -35.22
N TRP A 19 -59.96 -19.73 -34.11
CA TRP A 19 -61.44 -19.70 -34.11
C TRP A 19 -61.99 -18.53 -34.91
N ARG A 20 -61.39 -17.32 -34.82
CA ARG A 20 -61.78 -16.13 -35.62
C ARG A 20 -61.47 -16.29 -37.10
N VAL A 21 -60.33 -16.87 -37.45
CA VAL A 21 -60.01 -17.17 -38.86
C VAL A 21 -61.01 -18.16 -39.43
N ALA A 22 -61.42 -19.20 -38.67
CA ALA A 22 -62.40 -20.20 -39.14
C ALA A 22 -63.80 -19.59 -39.37
N ASN A 23 -64.15 -18.52 -38.65
CA ASN A 23 -65.38 -17.77 -38.82
C ASN A 23 -65.33 -16.68 -39.87
N GLY A 24 -64.17 -16.47 -40.54
CA GLY A 24 -63.98 -15.45 -41.58
C GLY A 24 -63.80 -14.01 -41.10
N ASP A 25 -63.60 -13.81 -39.75
CA ASP A 25 -63.48 -12.49 -39.14
C ASP A 25 -62.02 -11.96 -39.18
N MET A 26 -61.05 -12.79 -39.58
CA MET A 26 -59.64 -12.44 -39.52
C MET A 26 -58.85 -13.19 -40.63
N GLN A 27 -57.81 -12.55 -41.20
CA GLN A 27 -56.92 -13.21 -42.14
C GLN A 27 -55.79 -13.95 -41.44
N VAL A 28 -55.27 -15.03 -42.08
CA VAL A 28 -54.13 -15.81 -41.51
C VAL A 28 -52.91 -14.92 -41.32
N GLY A 29 -52.71 -13.92 -42.23
CA GLY A 29 -51.60 -12.96 -42.13
C GLY A 29 -51.63 -12.13 -40.86
N ASP A 30 -52.80 -11.73 -40.40
CA ASP A 30 -52.96 -10.95 -39.14
C ASP A 30 -52.56 -11.75 -37.91
N VAL A 31 -52.89 -13.05 -37.90
CA VAL A 31 -52.48 -13.98 -36.80
C VAL A 31 -50.97 -14.13 -36.76
N ILE A 32 -50.32 -14.32 -37.94
CA ILE A 32 -48.87 -14.45 -38.02
C ILE A 32 -48.21 -13.16 -37.55
N ALA A 33 -48.67 -11.98 -37.97
CA ALA A 33 -48.16 -10.69 -37.55
C ALA A 33 -48.30 -10.47 -36.07
N PHE A 34 -49.45 -10.84 -35.46
CA PHE A 34 -49.67 -10.72 -34.04
C PHE A 34 -48.75 -11.63 -33.21
N VAL A 35 -48.63 -12.90 -33.60
CA VAL A 35 -47.75 -13.87 -32.89
C VAL A 35 -46.30 -13.42 -32.98
N THR A 36 -45.85 -12.97 -34.17
CA THR A 36 -44.49 -12.47 -34.36
C THR A 36 -44.23 -11.25 -33.50
N THR A 37 -45.16 -10.32 -33.39
CA THR A 37 -45.05 -9.14 -32.53
C THR A 37 -44.97 -9.53 -31.05
N LEU A 38 -45.79 -10.49 -30.61
CA LEU A 38 -45.72 -11.03 -29.26
C LEU A 38 -44.34 -11.63 -28.92
N ILE A 39 -43.78 -12.41 -29.84
CA ILE A 39 -42.45 -13.02 -29.66
C ILE A 39 -41.37 -11.93 -29.57
N LEU A 40 -41.44 -10.91 -30.44
CA LEU A 40 -40.50 -9.79 -30.43
C LEU A 40 -40.58 -8.94 -29.13
N MET A 41 -41.73 -8.87 -28.49
CA MET A 41 -41.91 -8.14 -27.25
C MET A 41 -41.29 -8.86 -26.00
N VAL A 42 -41.03 -10.18 -26.09
CA VAL A 42 -40.46 -10.94 -24.97
C VAL A 42 -39.07 -10.42 -24.60
N GLN A 43 -38.26 -10.07 -25.56
CA GLN A 43 -36.90 -9.55 -25.35
C GLN A 43 -36.86 -8.24 -24.54
N PRO A 44 -37.56 -7.17 -24.94
CA PRO A 44 -37.59 -5.92 -24.20
C PRO A 44 -38.20 -6.07 -22.78
N VAL A 45 -39.23 -6.95 -22.63
CA VAL A 45 -39.80 -7.21 -21.28
C VAL A 45 -38.80 -7.90 -20.37
N ARG A 46 -38.03 -8.87 -20.88
CA ARG A 46 -36.92 -9.48 -20.10
C ARG A 46 -35.83 -8.47 -19.78
N ALA A 47 -35.49 -7.59 -20.73
CA ALA A 47 -34.49 -6.53 -20.50
C ALA A 47 -34.88 -5.58 -19.38
N ILE A 48 -36.17 -5.21 -19.25
CA ILE A 48 -36.68 -4.40 -18.14
C ILE A 48 -36.47 -5.13 -16.79
N GLY A 49 -36.72 -6.45 -16.76
CA GLY A 49 -36.50 -7.25 -15.55
C GLY A 49 -35.03 -7.30 -15.10
N THR A 50 -34.08 -7.32 -16.05
CA THR A 50 -32.64 -7.33 -15.76
C THR A 50 -32.07 -5.95 -15.44
N LEU A 51 -32.70 -4.88 -15.93
CA LEU A 51 -32.30 -3.49 -15.65
C LEU A 51 -32.24 -3.19 -14.14
N ASN A 52 -33.20 -3.66 -13.38
CA ASN A 52 -33.22 -3.44 -11.93
C ASN A 52 -32.01 -4.13 -11.24
N ALA A 53 -31.66 -5.34 -11.63
CA ALA A 53 -30.50 -6.06 -11.08
C ALA A 53 -29.19 -5.34 -11.41
N ILE A 54 -29.00 -4.93 -12.68
CA ILE A 54 -27.80 -4.19 -13.12
C ILE A 54 -27.70 -2.84 -12.41
N THR A 55 -28.82 -2.14 -12.26
CA THR A 55 -28.86 -0.85 -11.55
C THR A 55 -28.48 -1.01 -10.09
N GLN A 56 -29.01 -2.02 -9.39
CA GLN A 56 -28.67 -2.29 -7.99
C GLN A 56 -27.19 -2.67 -7.82
N GLU A 57 -26.65 -3.48 -8.72
CA GLU A 57 -25.23 -3.81 -8.71
C GLU A 57 -24.35 -2.57 -8.95
N GLY A 58 -24.73 -1.73 -9.90
CA GLY A 58 -24.06 -0.47 -10.20
C GLY A 58 -24.10 0.51 -9.00
N LEU A 59 -25.26 0.64 -8.35
CA LEU A 59 -25.42 1.48 -7.16
C LEU A 59 -24.56 0.97 -5.99
N ALA A 60 -24.56 -0.34 -5.75
CA ALA A 60 -23.73 -0.93 -4.70
C ALA A 60 -22.21 -0.74 -4.97
N ALA A 61 -21.78 -0.82 -6.24
CA ALA A 61 -20.40 -0.52 -6.61
C ALA A 61 -20.06 0.97 -6.38
N CYS A 62 -20.95 1.88 -6.79
CA CYS A 62 -20.78 3.32 -6.53
C CYS A 62 -20.71 3.64 -5.05
N GLU A 63 -21.59 3.07 -4.23
CA GLU A 63 -21.59 3.25 -2.78
C GLU A 63 -20.27 2.84 -2.13
N ARG A 64 -19.68 1.69 -2.55
CA ARG A 64 -18.37 1.25 -2.08
C ARG A 64 -17.26 2.23 -2.45
N ILE A 65 -17.28 2.74 -3.69
CA ILE A 65 -16.29 3.73 -4.14
C ILE A 65 -16.43 5.04 -3.35
N LEU A 66 -17.65 5.55 -3.18
CA LEU A 66 -17.92 6.78 -2.43
C LEU A 66 -17.53 6.60 -0.96
N THR A 67 -17.87 5.48 -0.32
CA THR A 67 -17.46 5.17 1.06
C THR A 67 -15.94 5.20 1.21
N LEU A 68 -15.19 4.67 0.22
CA LEU A 68 -13.73 4.72 0.23
C LEU A 68 -13.20 6.15 0.07
N LEU A 69 -13.78 6.94 -0.84
CA LEU A 69 -13.40 8.34 -1.08
C LEU A 69 -13.71 9.24 0.12
N ASP A 70 -14.85 9.01 0.78
CA ASP A 70 -15.31 9.78 1.93
C ASP A 70 -14.66 9.33 3.24
N THR A 71 -13.83 8.26 3.22
CA THR A 71 -13.13 7.81 4.43
C THR A 71 -12.20 8.91 4.95
N PRO A 72 -12.45 9.45 6.14
CA PRO A 72 -11.64 10.55 6.67
C PRO A 72 -10.21 10.08 6.97
N ARG A 73 -9.24 10.91 6.63
CA ARG A 73 -7.84 10.66 7.03
C ARG A 73 -7.73 10.78 8.53
N LYS A 74 -7.31 9.71 9.21
CA LYS A 74 -7.14 9.70 10.68
C LYS A 74 -6.00 10.58 11.14
N ILE A 75 -4.94 10.69 10.33
CA ILE A 75 -3.74 11.46 10.64
C ILE A 75 -3.63 12.60 9.65
N ILE A 76 -3.74 13.83 10.16
CA ILE A 76 -3.69 15.08 9.41
C ILE A 76 -2.75 16.06 10.12
N ASP A 77 -2.33 17.08 9.41
CA ASP A 77 -1.59 18.19 10.02
C ASP A 77 -2.47 18.92 11.03
N ARG A 78 -1.94 19.22 12.20
CA ARG A 78 -2.63 20.07 13.18
C ARG A 78 -2.69 21.51 12.67
N PRO A 79 -3.72 22.28 13.04
CA PRO A 79 -3.75 23.72 12.72
C PRO A 79 -2.48 24.41 13.24
N GLY A 80 -1.78 25.12 12.37
CA GLY A 80 -0.53 25.78 12.72
C GLY A 80 0.73 24.91 12.63
N ALA A 81 0.63 23.67 12.12
CA ALA A 81 1.80 22.80 11.92
C ALA A 81 2.86 23.49 11.03
N THR A 82 4.10 23.52 11.53
CA THR A 82 5.25 24.12 10.85
C THR A 82 6.06 23.08 10.07
N ALA A 83 6.89 23.51 9.14
CA ALA A 83 7.83 22.58 8.50
C ALA A 83 8.88 22.10 9.51
N LEU A 84 9.16 20.79 9.53
CA LEU A 84 10.26 20.24 10.33
C LEU A 84 11.61 20.73 9.78
N VAL A 85 12.44 21.27 10.63
CA VAL A 85 13.82 21.67 10.32
C VAL A 85 14.78 20.75 11.05
N VAL A 86 15.35 19.79 10.30
CA VAL A 86 16.35 18.87 10.86
C VAL A 86 17.73 19.55 10.86
N LYS A 87 18.36 19.60 12.02
CA LYS A 87 19.73 20.16 12.21
C LYS A 87 20.75 19.05 12.41
N GLN A 88 20.49 18.14 13.33
CA GLN A 88 21.37 17.03 13.71
C GLN A 88 20.70 15.67 13.50
N GLY A 89 19.37 15.62 13.54
CA GLY A 89 18.60 14.40 13.43
C GLY A 89 18.55 13.60 14.73
N GLN A 90 18.66 14.25 15.90
CA GLN A 90 18.41 13.61 17.17
C GLN A 90 16.93 13.24 17.29
N VAL A 91 16.63 12.05 17.79
CA VAL A 91 15.26 11.57 17.99
C VAL A 91 15.06 11.24 19.47
N ASP A 92 14.06 11.86 20.08
CA ASP A 92 13.72 11.66 21.48
C ASP A 92 12.32 11.03 21.61
N TYR A 93 12.23 9.94 22.35
CA TYR A 93 10.98 9.35 22.83
C TYR A 93 10.88 9.65 24.33
N ASN A 94 9.77 10.25 24.76
CA ASN A 94 9.56 10.64 26.16
C ASN A 94 8.22 10.09 26.66
N ASN A 95 8.29 9.05 27.50
CA ASN A 95 7.15 8.36 28.12
C ASN A 95 6.06 7.95 27.11
N VAL A 96 6.50 7.40 25.96
CA VAL A 96 5.61 7.09 24.83
C VAL A 96 4.85 5.80 25.09
N GLY A 97 3.51 5.90 25.03
CA GLY A 97 2.59 4.78 25.04
C GLY A 97 1.76 4.72 23.77
N PHE A 98 1.37 3.51 23.38
CA PHE A 98 0.52 3.29 22.21
C PHE A 98 -0.33 2.02 22.34
N ALA A 99 -1.61 2.14 21.93
CA ALA A 99 -2.52 1.02 21.74
C ALA A 99 -3.24 1.14 20.39
N TYR A 100 -3.43 0.03 19.68
CA TYR A 100 -4.11 0.02 18.36
C TYR A 100 -5.61 0.29 18.43
N ALA A 101 -6.24 -0.02 19.57
CA ALA A 101 -7.64 0.30 19.86
C ALA A 101 -7.77 0.79 21.29
N LYS A 102 -8.83 1.53 21.59
CA LYS A 102 -9.03 2.22 22.86
C LYS A 102 -9.02 1.28 24.08
N ASP A 103 -9.50 0.03 23.88
CA ASP A 103 -9.62 -0.99 24.92
C ASP A 103 -8.63 -2.17 24.69
N ALA A 104 -7.64 -2.01 23.79
CA ALA A 104 -6.64 -3.02 23.55
C ALA A 104 -5.48 -2.93 24.56
N ILE A 105 -4.80 -4.04 24.76
CA ILE A 105 -3.53 -4.09 25.50
C ILE A 105 -2.55 -3.12 24.84
N ALA A 106 -1.91 -2.28 25.64
CA ALA A 106 -0.91 -1.35 25.14
C ALA A 106 0.23 -2.12 24.42
N ALA A 107 0.50 -1.74 23.17
CA ALA A 107 1.62 -2.28 22.42
C ALA A 107 2.95 -1.65 22.84
N LEU A 108 2.90 -0.44 23.40
CA LEU A 108 4.01 0.28 24.01
C LEU A 108 3.51 0.96 25.28
N ASP A 109 4.31 0.91 26.34
CA ASP A 109 3.98 1.53 27.62
C ASP A 109 5.21 2.24 28.19
N GLY A 110 5.13 3.59 28.28
CA GLY A 110 6.12 4.42 28.94
C GLY A 110 7.53 4.40 28.35
N ILE A 111 7.68 4.19 27.04
CA ILE A 111 8.99 4.08 26.37
C ILE A 111 9.69 5.43 26.35
N SER A 112 10.93 5.47 26.90
CA SER A 112 11.76 6.67 26.92
C SER A 112 13.20 6.35 26.53
N PHE A 113 13.71 7.01 25.48
CA PHE A 113 15.10 6.96 25.07
C PHE A 113 15.45 8.13 24.14
N THR A 114 16.74 8.38 23.98
CA THR A 114 17.28 9.35 23.03
C THR A 114 18.21 8.65 22.04
N ALA A 115 17.92 8.78 20.74
CA ALA A 115 18.84 8.46 19.67
C ALA A 115 19.58 9.74 19.27
N ARG A 116 20.86 9.85 19.63
CA ARG A 116 21.68 11.01 19.25
C ARG A 116 21.97 11.01 17.75
N ALA A 117 22.32 12.17 17.22
CA ALA A 117 22.72 12.31 15.83
C ALA A 117 23.76 11.26 15.39
N GLY A 118 23.46 10.56 14.30
CA GLY A 118 24.34 9.54 13.74
C GLY A 118 24.43 8.22 14.51
N GLN A 119 23.72 8.06 15.65
CA GLN A 119 23.70 6.81 16.41
C GLN A 119 22.81 5.76 15.78
N THR A 120 23.22 4.51 15.91
CA THR A 120 22.39 3.33 15.58
C THR A 120 21.82 2.71 16.85
N ILE A 121 20.50 2.67 16.96
CA ILE A 121 19.74 2.04 18.04
C ILE A 121 19.19 0.71 17.56
N ALA A 122 19.60 -0.40 18.17
CA ALA A 122 19.04 -1.71 17.90
C ALA A 122 17.85 -2.01 18.81
N LEU A 123 16.70 -2.32 18.21
CA LEU A 123 15.50 -2.76 18.91
C LEU A 123 15.47 -4.28 18.94
N VAL A 124 15.47 -4.88 20.12
CA VAL A 124 15.45 -6.32 20.35
C VAL A 124 14.29 -6.72 21.25
N GLY A 125 13.80 -7.95 21.11
CA GLY A 125 12.71 -8.47 21.91
C GLY A 125 11.94 -9.57 21.18
N PRO A 126 11.01 -10.28 21.84
CA PRO A 126 10.21 -11.32 21.21
C PRO A 126 9.31 -10.76 20.12
N SER A 127 8.73 -11.65 19.29
CA SER A 127 7.70 -11.26 18.32
C SER A 127 6.51 -10.67 19.08
N GLY A 128 5.93 -9.58 18.58
CA GLY A 128 4.81 -8.88 19.24
C GLY A 128 5.21 -7.89 20.34
N ALA A 129 6.49 -7.73 20.70
CA ALA A 129 6.95 -6.79 21.73
C ALA A 129 6.82 -5.30 21.37
N GLY A 130 6.27 -4.94 20.21
CA GLY A 130 6.05 -3.54 19.82
C GLY A 130 7.19 -2.90 19.02
N LYS A 131 8.22 -3.64 18.59
CA LYS A 131 9.37 -3.10 17.84
C LYS A 131 8.98 -2.34 16.57
N SER A 132 8.21 -2.98 15.67
CA SER A 132 7.72 -2.34 14.43
C SER A 132 6.71 -1.23 14.73
N THR A 133 5.94 -1.35 15.81
CA THR A 133 5.05 -0.28 16.29
C THR A 133 5.84 0.97 16.65
N LEU A 134 6.91 0.82 17.42
CA LEU A 134 7.77 1.93 17.83
C LEU A 134 8.38 2.66 16.62
N ILE A 135 8.86 1.91 15.62
CA ILE A 135 9.38 2.47 14.37
C ILE A 135 8.28 3.23 13.60
N ASN A 136 7.07 2.69 13.54
CA ASN A 136 5.95 3.26 12.76
C ASN A 136 5.33 4.52 13.39
N LEU A 137 5.59 4.79 14.67
CA LEU A 137 5.16 6.04 15.30
C LEU A 137 5.96 7.24 14.80
N LEU A 138 7.25 7.09 14.49
CA LEU A 138 8.11 8.21 14.11
C LEU A 138 7.67 8.91 12.81
N PRO A 139 7.33 8.19 11.69
CA PRO A 139 6.78 8.82 10.48
C PRO A 139 5.29 9.18 10.61
N ARG A 140 4.71 9.08 11.82
CA ARG A 140 3.28 9.26 12.08
C ARG A 140 2.42 8.41 11.15
N PHE A 141 2.68 7.10 11.10
CA PHE A 141 1.71 6.14 10.55
C PHE A 141 0.61 5.84 11.57
N PHE A 142 0.94 6.01 12.84
CA PHE A 142 0.05 6.00 13.99
C PHE A 142 0.41 7.19 14.89
N GLU A 143 -0.54 7.63 15.73
CA GLU A 143 -0.29 8.65 16.75
C GLU A 143 -0.12 8.00 18.12
N ALA A 144 0.89 8.44 18.87
CA ALA A 144 1.09 7.99 20.24
C ALA A 144 -0.15 8.28 21.10
N THR A 145 -0.52 7.34 21.97
CA THR A 145 -1.66 7.50 22.90
C THR A 145 -1.26 8.38 24.09
N SER A 146 0.01 8.34 24.46
CA SER A 146 0.60 9.15 25.56
C SER A 146 2.05 9.45 25.25
N GLY A 147 2.61 10.43 25.96
CA GLY A 147 3.99 10.86 25.80
C GLY A 147 4.22 11.72 24.56
N THR A 148 5.47 11.94 24.21
CA THR A 148 5.87 12.76 23.06
C THR A 148 7.06 12.16 22.35
N ILE A 149 7.06 12.30 21.00
CA ILE A 149 8.21 11.99 20.15
C ILE A 149 8.66 13.30 19.52
N SER A 150 9.97 13.58 19.52
CA SER A 150 10.50 14.79 18.92
C SER A 150 11.74 14.52 18.07
N ILE A 151 11.99 15.39 17.10
CA ILE A 151 13.20 15.42 16.28
C ILE A 151 13.85 16.78 16.49
N ASP A 152 15.11 16.79 16.95
CA ASP A 152 15.85 18.00 17.31
C ASP A 152 15.02 18.95 18.23
N GLY A 153 14.31 18.38 19.21
CA GLY A 153 13.44 19.08 20.14
C GLY A 153 12.09 19.55 19.58
N GLN A 154 11.80 19.29 18.30
CA GLN A 154 10.52 19.63 17.66
C GLN A 154 9.55 18.44 17.76
N PRO A 155 8.42 18.55 18.51
CA PRO A 155 7.43 17.48 18.60
C PRO A 155 6.86 17.12 17.23
N ILE A 156 6.84 15.82 16.88
CA ILE A 156 6.41 15.36 15.54
C ILE A 156 4.93 15.61 15.25
N ASP A 157 4.11 15.78 16.25
CA ASP A 157 2.68 16.07 16.14
C ASP A 157 2.38 17.55 15.85
N GLY A 158 3.37 18.44 16.11
CA GLY A 158 3.31 19.87 15.81
C GLY A 158 3.91 20.25 14.45
N VAL A 159 4.53 19.31 13.73
CA VAL A 159 5.13 19.58 12.43
C VAL A 159 4.30 19.03 11.27
N ASN A 160 4.51 19.58 10.07
CA ASN A 160 3.86 19.15 8.85
C ASN A 160 4.31 17.71 8.48
N ILE A 161 3.34 16.82 8.20
CA ILE A 161 3.58 15.39 7.91
C ILE A 161 4.50 15.21 6.71
N ASN A 162 4.36 16.04 5.66
CA ASN A 162 5.21 15.96 4.48
C ASN A 162 6.68 16.24 4.82
N SER A 163 6.95 17.29 5.60
CA SER A 163 8.32 17.62 6.02
C SER A 163 8.89 16.56 6.94
N LEU A 164 8.09 16.02 7.86
CA LEU A 164 8.46 14.90 8.72
C LEU A 164 8.85 13.66 7.90
N ARG A 165 7.98 13.25 6.99
CA ARG A 165 8.22 12.05 6.17
C ARG A 165 9.35 12.22 5.15
N LYS A 166 9.67 13.45 4.73
CA LYS A 166 10.88 13.72 3.95
C LYS A 166 12.16 13.50 4.76
N ALA A 167 12.14 13.82 6.05
CA ALA A 167 13.28 13.65 6.96
C ALA A 167 13.52 12.22 7.42
N VAL A 168 12.58 11.30 7.21
CA VAL A 168 12.63 9.90 7.66
C VAL A 168 12.58 8.96 6.47
N SER A 169 13.53 8.05 6.36
CA SER A 169 13.51 6.94 5.39
C SER A 169 13.21 5.63 6.08
N LEU A 170 12.31 4.84 5.51
CA LEU A 170 11.94 3.52 6.02
C LEU A 170 12.27 2.44 5.00
N VAL A 171 13.01 1.43 5.43
CA VAL A 171 13.19 0.16 4.71
C VAL A 171 12.48 -0.92 5.51
N SER A 172 11.33 -1.35 5.03
CA SER A 172 10.49 -2.37 5.68
C SER A 172 10.93 -3.79 5.34
N GLN A 173 10.50 -4.73 6.14
CA GLN A 173 10.70 -6.16 5.96
C GLN A 173 10.14 -6.62 4.59
N GLU A 174 8.92 -6.22 4.27
CA GLU A 174 8.32 -6.43 2.96
C GLU A 174 8.67 -5.27 2.04
N SER A 175 9.61 -5.50 1.12
CA SER A 175 9.98 -4.51 0.12
C SER A 175 8.91 -4.43 -0.97
N VAL A 176 7.88 -3.62 -0.74
CA VAL A 176 6.81 -3.40 -1.71
C VAL A 176 7.31 -2.51 -2.85
N LEU A 177 7.13 -2.99 -4.08
CA LEU A 177 7.40 -2.25 -5.30
C LEU A 177 6.09 -1.95 -6.02
N PHE A 178 6.04 -0.78 -6.65
CA PHE A 178 4.91 -0.39 -7.51
C PHE A 178 4.99 -1.15 -8.84
N ASP A 179 3.87 -1.46 -9.45
CA ASP A 179 3.78 -2.06 -10.78
C ASP A 179 4.20 -1.04 -11.85
N ASP A 180 5.51 -0.82 -11.93
CA ASP A 180 6.16 0.16 -12.79
C ASP A 180 7.59 -0.32 -13.10
N THR A 181 8.39 0.50 -13.75
CA THR A 181 9.79 0.22 -14.05
C THR A 181 10.66 0.23 -12.80
N ILE A 182 11.85 -0.39 -12.87
CA ILE A 182 12.86 -0.31 -11.81
C ILE A 182 13.28 1.14 -11.57
N ALA A 183 13.48 1.91 -12.64
CA ALA A 183 13.84 3.33 -12.54
C ALA A 183 12.77 4.14 -11.80
N ALA A 184 11.50 3.96 -12.12
CA ALA A 184 10.39 4.62 -11.44
C ALA A 184 10.33 4.24 -9.96
N ASN A 185 10.51 2.95 -9.65
CA ASN A 185 10.55 2.47 -8.27
C ASN A 185 11.69 3.09 -7.43
N ILE A 186 12.89 3.20 -7.97
CA ILE A 186 14.00 3.88 -7.28
C ILE A 186 13.71 5.39 -7.21
N GLY A 187 13.26 5.99 -8.33
CA GLY A 187 12.93 7.40 -8.47
C GLY A 187 11.89 7.91 -7.48
N PHE A 188 11.01 7.02 -7.00
CA PHE A 188 10.05 7.34 -5.94
C PHE A 188 10.68 7.84 -4.64
N GLY A 189 11.98 7.60 -4.43
CA GLY A 189 12.73 8.13 -3.28
C GLY A 189 12.85 9.65 -3.27
N ARG A 190 12.89 10.29 -4.45
CA ARG A 190 13.04 11.76 -4.58
C ARG A 190 12.37 12.26 -5.85
N ASP A 191 11.38 13.13 -5.71
CA ASP A 191 10.67 13.74 -6.82
C ASP A 191 11.64 14.44 -7.80
N GLY A 192 11.45 14.19 -9.09
CA GLY A 192 12.27 14.79 -10.13
C GLY A 192 13.72 14.31 -10.19
N ALA A 193 14.05 13.16 -9.57
CA ALA A 193 15.40 12.61 -9.62
C ALA A 193 15.84 12.32 -11.07
N SER A 194 17.04 12.72 -11.43
CA SER A 194 17.62 12.41 -12.74
C SER A 194 17.96 10.93 -12.86
N ARG A 195 17.99 10.40 -14.10
CA ARG A 195 18.42 9.02 -14.37
C ARG A 195 19.80 8.72 -13.77
N ALA A 196 20.74 9.64 -13.89
CA ALA A 196 22.08 9.50 -13.33
C ALA A 196 22.06 9.35 -11.80
N ALA A 197 21.19 10.10 -11.09
CA ALA A 197 21.05 9.98 -9.64
C ALA A 197 20.44 8.62 -9.24
N ILE A 198 19.47 8.10 -10.01
CA ILE A 198 18.88 6.78 -9.84
C ILE A 198 19.95 5.69 -9.99
N GLU A 199 20.80 5.77 -11.02
CA GLU A 199 21.86 4.81 -11.27
C GLU A 199 22.96 4.84 -10.19
N VAL A 200 23.30 6.02 -9.67
CA VAL A 200 24.23 6.14 -8.52
C VAL A 200 23.64 5.44 -7.30
N ALA A 201 22.38 5.72 -6.95
CA ALA A 201 21.72 5.07 -5.83
C ALA A 201 21.62 3.53 -6.00
N ALA A 202 21.37 3.06 -7.21
CA ALA A 202 21.34 1.63 -7.54
C ALA A 202 22.73 0.97 -7.37
N ARG A 203 23.82 1.62 -7.80
CA ARG A 203 25.20 1.13 -7.59
C ARG A 203 25.53 1.05 -6.11
N ASP A 204 25.21 2.07 -5.34
CA ASP A 204 25.47 2.09 -3.90
C ASP A 204 24.69 1.00 -3.16
N ALA A 205 23.48 0.69 -3.62
CA ALA A 205 22.64 -0.40 -3.12
C ALA A 205 23.02 -1.78 -3.67
N ALA A 206 24.12 -1.90 -4.43
CA ALA A 206 24.52 -3.13 -5.13
C ALA A 206 23.42 -3.71 -6.04
N ALA A 207 22.57 -2.84 -6.60
CA ALA A 207 21.47 -3.22 -7.48
C ALA A 207 21.82 -3.12 -8.98
N ASP A 208 22.74 -2.26 -9.35
CA ASP A 208 23.09 -1.94 -10.74
C ASP A 208 23.49 -3.17 -11.56
N GLU A 209 24.32 -4.07 -11.00
CA GLU A 209 24.80 -5.27 -11.68
C GLU A 209 23.64 -6.15 -12.19
N PHE A 210 22.68 -6.47 -11.32
CA PHE A 210 21.56 -7.30 -11.74
C PHE A 210 20.57 -6.55 -12.64
N ILE A 211 20.43 -5.23 -12.46
CA ILE A 211 19.55 -4.40 -13.30
C ILE A 211 20.07 -4.38 -14.74
N GLN A 212 21.36 -4.17 -14.93
CA GLN A 212 21.97 -4.18 -16.26
C GLN A 212 21.95 -5.55 -16.94
N ALA A 213 21.87 -6.64 -16.18
CA ALA A 213 21.72 -7.99 -16.72
C ALA A 213 20.29 -8.30 -17.22
N LEU A 214 19.30 -7.46 -16.93
CA LEU A 214 17.95 -7.60 -17.44
C LEU A 214 17.84 -7.06 -18.88
N PRO A 215 16.95 -7.63 -19.73
CA PRO A 215 16.82 -7.22 -21.12
C PRO A 215 16.56 -5.72 -21.32
N ASP A 216 15.70 -5.13 -20.48
CA ASP A 216 15.32 -3.71 -20.55
C ASP A 216 16.05 -2.87 -19.49
N GLY A 217 17.02 -3.44 -18.76
CA GLY A 217 17.79 -2.75 -17.74
C GLY A 217 16.89 -2.05 -16.70
N TYR A 218 17.13 -0.77 -16.48
CA TYR A 218 16.35 0.07 -15.56
C TYR A 218 14.89 0.30 -15.99
N ASP A 219 14.57 0.08 -17.25
CA ASP A 219 13.22 0.26 -17.79
C ASP A 219 12.39 -1.04 -17.74
N THR A 220 12.96 -2.09 -17.11
CA THR A 220 12.28 -3.36 -16.85
C THR A 220 11.13 -3.14 -15.88
N TYR A 221 9.92 -3.58 -16.27
CA TYR A 221 8.72 -3.62 -15.41
C TYR A 221 8.83 -4.73 -14.38
N VAL A 222 8.65 -4.37 -13.10
CA VAL A 222 8.80 -5.30 -11.97
C VAL A 222 7.56 -6.17 -11.71
N GLY A 223 6.41 -5.80 -12.29
CA GLY A 223 5.11 -6.45 -12.08
C GLY A 223 4.48 -6.12 -10.74
N ALA A 224 3.27 -6.59 -10.52
CA ALA A 224 2.51 -6.33 -9.30
C ALA A 224 3.32 -6.75 -8.06
N MET A 225 3.53 -5.81 -7.13
CA MET A 225 4.34 -5.98 -5.91
C MET A 225 5.78 -6.48 -6.18
N GLY A 226 6.30 -6.33 -7.39
CA GLY A 226 7.65 -6.77 -7.75
C GLY A 226 7.80 -8.28 -7.91
N ASN A 227 6.74 -9.00 -8.28
CA ASN A 227 6.70 -10.46 -8.37
C ASN A 227 7.65 -11.07 -9.42
N ARG A 228 8.18 -10.25 -10.35
CA ARG A 228 9.17 -10.68 -11.35
C ARG A 228 10.60 -10.67 -10.83
N LEU A 229 10.82 -10.21 -9.59
CA LEU A 229 12.13 -10.08 -8.97
C LEU A 229 12.28 -11.02 -7.78
N SER A 230 13.53 -11.46 -7.51
CA SER A 230 13.83 -12.18 -6.28
C SER A 230 13.67 -11.30 -5.03
N GLY A 231 13.55 -11.89 -3.84
CA GLY A 231 13.47 -11.14 -2.58
C GLY A 231 14.65 -10.19 -2.39
N GLY A 232 15.88 -10.67 -2.65
CA GLY A 232 17.08 -9.86 -2.55
C GLY A 232 17.18 -8.73 -3.59
N GLN A 233 16.63 -8.92 -4.79
CA GLN A 233 16.54 -7.88 -5.81
C GLN A 233 15.55 -6.79 -5.38
N ARG A 234 14.35 -7.17 -4.91
CA ARG A 234 13.37 -6.20 -4.37
C ARG A 234 13.97 -5.39 -3.22
N GLN A 235 14.66 -6.06 -2.31
CA GLN A 235 15.29 -5.41 -1.16
C GLN A 235 16.32 -4.37 -1.57
N ARG A 236 17.20 -4.71 -2.55
CA ARG A 236 18.20 -3.77 -3.05
C ARG A 236 17.59 -2.57 -3.76
N ILE A 237 16.48 -2.74 -4.47
CA ILE A 237 15.72 -1.61 -5.04
C ILE A 237 15.12 -0.73 -3.92
N ALA A 238 14.58 -1.31 -2.85
CA ALA A 238 14.08 -0.54 -1.71
C ALA A 238 15.20 0.22 -0.99
N ILE A 239 16.39 -0.37 -0.86
CA ILE A 239 17.58 0.31 -0.33
C ILE A 239 18.02 1.44 -1.26
N ALA A 240 18.05 1.23 -2.58
CA ALA A 240 18.38 2.28 -3.55
C ALA A 240 17.39 3.46 -3.47
N ARG A 241 16.11 3.17 -3.29
CA ARG A 241 15.07 4.19 -3.03
C ARG A 241 15.38 5.00 -1.76
N ALA A 242 15.79 4.32 -0.68
CA ALA A 242 16.18 4.97 0.57
C ALA A 242 17.45 5.81 0.45
N MET A 243 18.44 5.33 -0.32
CA MET A 243 19.67 6.07 -0.63
C MET A 243 19.37 7.33 -1.45
N LEU A 244 18.54 7.21 -2.49
CA LEU A 244 18.14 8.35 -3.31
C LEU A 244 17.39 9.41 -2.53
N LYS A 245 16.58 8.98 -1.56
CA LYS A 245 15.86 9.89 -0.66
C LYS A 245 16.78 10.71 0.23
N ASP A 246 17.89 10.13 0.66
CA ASP A 246 18.94 10.76 1.46
C ASP A 246 18.43 11.44 2.74
N ALA A 247 17.51 10.76 3.44
CA ALA A 247 16.94 11.27 4.68
C ALA A 247 17.92 11.15 5.86
N PRO A 248 17.98 12.14 6.78
CA PRO A 248 18.88 12.11 7.94
C PRO A 248 18.52 11.05 8.99
N ILE A 249 17.28 10.58 9.02
CA ILE A 249 16.82 9.55 9.95
C ILE A 249 16.42 8.31 9.15
N LEU A 250 16.94 7.15 9.58
CA LEU A 250 16.72 5.87 8.93
C LEU A 250 16.01 4.89 9.86
N LEU A 251 14.96 4.27 9.35
CA LEU A 251 14.22 3.21 10.02
C LEU A 251 14.40 1.92 9.24
N LEU A 252 14.86 0.86 9.91
CA LEU A 252 15.10 -0.45 9.31
C LEU A 252 14.26 -1.49 10.05
N ASP A 253 13.30 -2.08 9.38
CA ASP A 253 12.49 -3.17 9.92
C ASP A 253 12.86 -4.47 9.23
N GLU A 254 13.63 -5.33 9.92
CA GLU A 254 14.00 -6.69 9.48
C GLU A 254 14.55 -6.82 8.03
N ALA A 255 15.36 -5.87 7.60
CA ALA A 255 15.77 -5.70 6.19
C ALA A 255 16.60 -6.86 5.56
N THR A 256 16.83 -7.98 6.25
CA THR A 256 17.65 -9.12 5.75
C THR A 256 16.99 -10.49 5.88
N ALA A 257 15.71 -10.56 6.23
CA ALA A 257 15.01 -11.83 6.41
C ALA A 257 14.82 -12.59 5.06
N ALA A 258 15.00 -13.92 5.09
CA ALA A 258 14.69 -14.84 3.99
C ALA A 258 15.47 -14.62 2.67
N LEU A 259 16.74 -14.20 2.72
CA LEU A 259 17.62 -14.04 1.58
C LEU A 259 18.61 -15.22 1.46
N ASP A 260 19.04 -15.51 0.23
CA ASP A 260 20.20 -16.40 -0.01
C ASP A 260 21.49 -15.74 0.46
N ALA A 261 22.52 -16.52 0.79
CA ALA A 261 23.77 -16.04 1.41
C ALA A 261 24.48 -14.93 0.59
N LYS A 262 24.46 -15.01 -0.75
CA LYS A 262 25.09 -14.00 -1.63
C LYS A 262 24.30 -12.69 -1.58
N SER A 263 22.99 -12.75 -1.70
CA SER A 263 22.09 -11.59 -1.61
C SER A 263 22.14 -10.96 -0.22
N GLU A 264 22.18 -11.77 0.84
CA GLU A 264 22.30 -11.27 2.21
C GLU A 264 23.56 -10.43 2.42
N GLN A 265 24.72 -10.91 1.94
CA GLN A 265 25.98 -10.17 2.03
C GLN A 265 25.92 -8.82 1.29
N GLN A 266 25.36 -8.82 0.06
CA GLN A 266 25.18 -7.59 -0.72
C GLN A 266 24.25 -6.59 -0.05
N VAL A 267 23.09 -7.06 0.44
CA VAL A 267 22.12 -6.23 1.18
C VAL A 267 22.76 -5.68 2.45
N ARG A 268 23.48 -6.49 3.22
CA ARG A 268 24.16 -6.05 4.44
C ARG A 268 25.18 -4.95 4.16
N SER A 269 26.02 -5.09 3.12
CA SER A 269 26.97 -4.07 2.73
C SER A 269 26.27 -2.75 2.31
N ALA A 270 25.17 -2.85 1.55
CA ALA A 270 24.38 -1.70 1.15
C ALA A 270 23.73 -0.99 2.36
N LEU A 271 23.19 -1.77 3.33
CA LEU A 271 22.64 -1.21 4.56
C LEU A 271 23.68 -0.50 5.41
N GLN A 272 24.90 -1.04 5.53
CA GLN A 272 25.99 -0.37 6.24
C GLN A 272 26.35 0.99 5.59
N LYS A 273 26.39 1.07 4.27
CA LYS A 273 26.59 2.34 3.56
C LYS A 273 25.43 3.30 3.82
N LEU A 274 24.18 2.80 3.78
CA LEU A 274 22.99 3.59 4.02
C LEU A 274 22.94 4.15 5.45
N GLN A 275 23.41 3.43 6.45
CA GLN A 275 23.44 3.85 7.88
C GLN A 275 24.48 4.94 8.15
N ALA A 276 25.56 5.00 7.38
CA ALA A 276 26.68 5.90 7.64
C ALA A 276 26.21 7.37 7.75
N GLY A 277 26.49 7.99 8.90
CA GLY A 277 26.17 9.39 9.18
C GLY A 277 24.68 9.69 9.46
N ARG A 278 23.81 8.67 9.53
CA ARG A 278 22.38 8.84 9.79
C ARG A 278 22.01 8.31 11.17
N THR A 279 21.05 8.97 11.80
CA THR A 279 20.42 8.43 13.01
C THR A 279 19.54 7.25 12.63
N THR A 280 19.86 6.06 13.14
CA THR A 280 19.22 4.83 12.68
C THR A 280 18.51 4.10 13.83
N LEU A 281 17.23 3.73 13.63
CA LEU A 281 16.54 2.76 14.46
C LEU A 281 16.39 1.48 13.64
N VAL A 282 16.89 0.35 14.17
CA VAL A 282 16.86 -0.93 13.47
C VAL A 282 16.24 -2.02 14.33
N VAL A 283 15.23 -2.72 13.79
CA VAL A 283 14.73 -3.97 14.39
C VAL A 283 15.75 -5.07 14.07
N ALA A 284 16.40 -5.57 15.11
CA ALA A 284 17.51 -6.50 14.97
C ALA A 284 17.06 -7.93 15.25
N HIS A 285 17.17 -8.80 14.24
CA HIS A 285 17.02 -10.25 14.34
C HIS A 285 18.36 -11.00 14.24
N HIS A 286 19.39 -10.35 13.69
CA HIS A 286 20.73 -10.91 13.59
C HIS A 286 21.66 -10.33 14.67
N LEU A 287 22.42 -11.22 15.29
CA LEU A 287 23.38 -10.86 16.35
C LEU A 287 24.42 -9.82 15.87
N THR A 288 24.79 -9.85 14.61
CA THR A 288 25.73 -8.89 14.00
C THR A 288 25.19 -7.47 13.99
N THR A 289 23.90 -7.27 13.78
CA THR A 289 23.23 -5.95 13.83
C THR A 289 23.26 -5.40 15.25
N VAL A 290 22.99 -6.26 16.24
CA VAL A 290 23.02 -5.90 17.67
C VAL A 290 24.43 -5.50 18.13
N ARG A 291 25.45 -6.23 17.68
CA ARG A 291 26.84 -5.96 18.06
C ARG A 291 27.40 -4.63 17.54
N ASN A 292 26.87 -4.17 16.42
CA ASN A 292 27.34 -2.93 15.77
C ASN A 292 26.48 -1.70 16.17
N ALA A 293 25.49 -1.87 17.04
CA ALA A 293 24.65 -0.78 17.51
C ALA A 293 25.32 -0.03 18.67
N ASP A 294 25.12 1.29 18.70
CA ASP A 294 25.61 2.16 19.79
C ASP A 294 24.76 2.01 21.05
N LEU A 295 23.49 1.67 20.90
CA LEU A 295 22.56 1.41 21.99
C LEU A 295 21.64 0.25 21.64
N ILE A 296 21.36 -0.60 22.61
CA ILE A 296 20.41 -1.70 22.48
C ILE A 296 19.20 -1.39 23.34
N LEU A 297 18.03 -1.32 22.77
CA LEU A 297 16.76 -1.18 23.46
C LEU A 297 16.04 -2.54 23.47
N VAL A 298 15.79 -3.06 24.66
CA VAL A 298 15.06 -4.31 24.87
C VAL A 298 13.60 -3.98 25.20
N LEU A 299 12.67 -4.50 24.37
CA LEU A 299 11.24 -4.32 24.51
C LEU A 299 10.57 -5.60 25.00
#